data_90118d9f3fddbb413d4ff7b2abedda6c
#
_entry.id   90118d9f3fddbb413d4ff7b2abedda6c
#
_cell.length_a   1.000
_cell.length_b   1.000
_cell.length_c   1.000
_cell.angle_alpha   90.00
_cell.angle_beta   90.00
_cell.angle_gamma   90.00
#
_symmetry.space_group_name_H-M   'P 1'
#
loop_
_entity.id
_entity.type
_entity.pdbx_description
1 polymer ?
#
loop_
_entity_poly.entity_id
_entity_poly.type
_entity_poly.pdbx_seq_one_letter_code
_entity_poly.pdbx_strand_id
1 'polypeptide(L)'
;MLLPLEDLGDYLPYRRISFGQETIELGPHGDEGRRFVGVVSIKDYPGQTAPGMFDDLMRLPFEVTMAQSFGFVDRQAALGKMNLALRRMRSTEDEAVSLRGELANAKDEVAAGRAGFGEHHMTIAVHGATLTEVDAGVSEVQASLADLGIIAVREDIALEPAFWAQFPGNFKYIARRGLISTGNYAGLVSGHNFALGRASGNHWGDAVTLLETTAAGPYHFNFHQGDLGNFTVIGPSGSGKTVVLNFLLAQARKFAPRIVFFDKDRGAELFIRAIGGRYDVLRPGVASGLNPLQIADNPVNRQFLIDWIAQLAGGADLEDVERIKDAVDASFGQDVEHRRLRHLVELFRGGHRPHAADLWARLRPWWGEGERAWLFDNATDRTDLSADAVGFDMTAILDDPAVRTPAMMYLFHRVEERLDGTAAIIVVDEGWKALDDDVFVRRIKDWEKTIRKRNGIVGFATQSAQDALESKIASAIIEQAATQIFMTNPRARAEDYVGGFGLTTHEYEIVRTLPDDARCFLIKHGTDSVVVRLNLSGEPDLLTILSGRERTVRLLDQIRDDVGDDPIDWMPRLLERA
;
A
#
# COMPACT_ATOMS: atom_id res chain seq x y z
N MET A 1 23.40 -17.54 -39.21
CA MET A 1 24.58 -16.89 -38.65
C MET A 1 25.40 -18.02 -38.02
N LEU A 2 26.54 -18.36 -38.59
CA LEU A 2 27.46 -19.35 -38.00
C LEU A 2 28.25 -18.58 -36.92
N LEU A 3 28.11 -18.94 -35.66
CA LEU A 3 29.00 -18.46 -34.63
C LEU A 3 30.40 -18.96 -34.90
N PRO A 4 31.45 -18.14 -34.73
CA PRO A 4 32.83 -18.63 -34.79
C PRO A 4 33.03 -19.76 -33.78
N LEU A 5 34.08 -20.57 -33.99
CA LEU A 5 34.45 -21.71 -33.14
C LEU A 5 35.04 -21.33 -31.76
N GLU A 6 34.61 -20.18 -31.20
CA GLU A 6 35.03 -19.70 -29.91
C GLU A 6 33.99 -20.07 -28.84
N ASP A 7 34.40 -20.22 -27.60
CA ASP A 7 33.52 -20.58 -26.49
C ASP A 7 32.42 -19.53 -26.30
N LEU A 8 31.20 -19.96 -25.95
CA LEU A 8 30.06 -19.08 -25.69
C LEU A 8 30.40 -18.02 -24.62
N GLY A 9 31.32 -18.34 -23.73
CA GLY A 9 31.82 -17.42 -22.69
C GLY A 9 32.50 -16.18 -23.24
N ASP A 10 33.03 -16.20 -24.45
CA ASP A 10 33.68 -15.05 -25.10
C ASP A 10 32.66 -14.02 -25.60
N TYR A 11 31.38 -14.40 -25.72
CA TYR A 11 30.29 -13.56 -26.25
C TYR A 11 29.31 -13.10 -25.21
N LEU A 12 29.24 -13.76 -24.05
CA LEU A 12 28.28 -13.42 -23.00
C LEU A 12 28.62 -12.13 -22.21
N PRO A 13 29.88 -11.90 -21.79
CA PRO A 13 30.22 -10.66 -21.11
C PRO A 13 30.42 -9.54 -22.11
N TYR A 14 29.46 -8.59 -22.17
CA TYR A 14 29.66 -7.39 -22.99
C TYR A 14 30.47 -6.29 -22.26
N ARG A 15 30.79 -6.50 -20.99
CA ARG A 15 31.64 -5.62 -20.18
C ARG A 15 32.97 -6.28 -19.90
N ARG A 16 34.04 -5.49 -19.86
CA ARG A 16 35.33 -5.99 -19.43
C ARG A 16 35.26 -6.43 -17.98
N ILE A 17 35.80 -7.62 -17.70
CA ILE A 17 35.91 -8.19 -16.36
C ILE A 17 37.39 -8.17 -15.97
N SER A 18 37.70 -7.56 -14.80
CA SER A 18 39.05 -7.54 -14.24
C SER A 18 39.02 -8.12 -12.83
N PHE A 19 39.77 -9.20 -12.61
CA PHE A 19 39.86 -9.83 -11.29
C PHE A 19 40.98 -9.19 -10.48
N GLY A 20 40.60 -8.61 -9.30
CA GLY A 20 41.53 -8.16 -8.29
C GLY A 20 41.84 -9.26 -7.27
N GLN A 21 42.29 -8.87 -6.07
CA GLN A 21 42.57 -9.83 -5.00
C GLN A 21 41.30 -10.36 -4.35
N GLU A 22 40.38 -9.49 -3.99
CA GLU A 22 39.11 -9.80 -3.26
C GLU A 22 37.89 -9.21 -3.93
N THR A 23 38.04 -8.52 -5.05
CA THR A 23 36.96 -7.81 -5.74
C THR A 23 37.16 -7.87 -7.24
N ILE A 24 36.08 -8.00 -7.97
CA ILE A 24 36.02 -8.02 -9.43
C ILE A 24 35.54 -6.63 -9.88
N GLU A 25 36.16 -6.08 -10.90
CA GLU A 25 35.74 -4.87 -11.57
C GLU A 25 35.05 -5.19 -12.89
N LEU A 26 33.84 -4.67 -13.07
CA LEU A 26 33.02 -4.81 -14.27
C LEU A 26 32.82 -3.44 -14.91
N GLY A 27 33.28 -3.24 -16.14
CA GLY A 27 32.95 -2.00 -16.82
C GLY A 27 33.92 -1.58 -17.92
N PRO A 28 33.61 -0.50 -18.65
CA PRO A 28 34.54 0.12 -19.59
C PRO A 28 35.74 0.75 -18.86
N HIS A 29 36.81 1.03 -19.61
CA HIS A 29 37.90 1.84 -19.11
C HIS A 29 37.40 3.28 -18.91
N GLY A 30 37.20 3.70 -17.63
CA GLY A 30 36.67 5.01 -17.22
C GLY A 30 35.70 4.89 -16.07
N ASP A 31 35.40 6.01 -15.37
CA ASP A 31 34.61 5.97 -14.15
C ASP A 31 33.11 5.81 -14.36
N GLU A 32 32.59 6.15 -15.53
CA GLU A 32 31.16 6.03 -15.82
C GLU A 32 30.76 4.57 -16.11
N GLY A 33 29.86 4.02 -15.28
CA GLY A 33 29.30 2.67 -15.42
C GLY A 33 30.19 1.56 -14.88
N ARG A 34 31.27 1.88 -14.16
CA ARG A 34 32.09 0.91 -13.43
C ARG A 34 31.31 0.32 -12.27
N ARG A 35 31.39 -1.01 -12.11
CA ARG A 35 30.79 -1.75 -10.99
C ARG A 35 31.81 -2.68 -10.37
N PHE A 36 31.65 -2.94 -9.10
CA PHE A 36 32.49 -3.85 -8.34
C PHE A 36 31.66 -5.01 -7.81
N VAL A 37 32.30 -6.19 -7.71
CA VAL A 37 31.65 -7.42 -7.23
C VAL A 37 32.56 -8.11 -6.23
N GLY A 38 32.05 -8.37 -5.04
CA GLY A 38 32.64 -9.27 -4.05
C GLY A 38 31.90 -10.61 -4.06
N VAL A 39 32.62 -11.72 -3.92
CA VAL A 39 32.01 -13.05 -3.93
C VAL A 39 32.18 -13.71 -2.57
N VAL A 40 31.10 -14.24 -2.02
CA VAL A 40 31.05 -15.02 -0.79
C VAL A 40 30.65 -16.45 -1.11
N SER A 41 31.38 -17.44 -0.59
CA SER A 41 31.05 -18.87 -0.76
C SER A 41 30.80 -19.54 0.60
N ILE A 42 29.95 -20.57 0.61
CA ILE A 42 29.75 -21.42 1.79
C ILE A 42 31.00 -22.32 1.96
N LYS A 43 31.53 -22.26 3.19
CA LYS A 43 32.64 -23.16 3.62
C LYS A 43 32.14 -24.32 4.47
N ASP A 44 31.17 -24.06 5.34
CA ASP A 44 30.57 -25.08 6.22
C ASP A 44 29.08 -24.83 6.40
N TYR A 45 28.31 -25.89 6.61
CA TYR A 45 26.86 -25.89 6.63
C TYR A 45 26.32 -25.93 8.07
N PRO A 46 25.11 -25.36 8.31
CA PRO A 46 24.47 -25.45 9.60
C PRO A 46 24.01 -26.89 9.89
N GLY A 47 23.84 -27.24 11.16
CA GLY A 47 23.36 -28.55 11.56
C GLY A 47 21.94 -28.88 11.06
N GLN A 48 21.11 -27.85 10.82
CA GLN A 48 19.75 -27.98 10.33
C GLN A 48 19.47 -26.88 9.29
N THR A 49 18.63 -27.19 8.32
CA THR A 49 18.14 -26.25 7.32
C THR A 49 16.61 -26.23 7.35
N ALA A 50 16.03 -25.08 7.03
CA ALA A 50 14.59 -24.89 6.96
C ALA A 50 14.20 -24.06 5.73
N PRO A 51 13.02 -24.30 5.13
CA PRO A 51 12.51 -23.45 4.08
C PRO A 51 12.44 -21.98 4.53
N GLY A 52 12.85 -21.06 3.64
CA GLY A 52 12.84 -19.63 3.92
C GLY A 52 14.03 -19.11 4.74
N MET A 53 15.02 -19.95 5.09
CA MET A 53 16.15 -19.50 5.89
C MET A 53 16.98 -18.39 5.25
N PHE A 54 16.91 -18.20 3.93
CA PHE A 54 17.57 -17.11 3.21
C PHE A 54 16.70 -15.89 2.99
N ASP A 55 15.50 -15.80 3.58
CA ASP A 55 14.59 -14.68 3.35
C ASP A 55 15.18 -13.36 3.80
N ASP A 56 15.86 -13.33 4.94
CA ASP A 56 16.50 -12.12 5.43
C ASP A 56 17.69 -11.72 4.56
N LEU A 57 18.44 -12.69 4.02
CA LEU A 57 19.50 -12.43 3.07
C LEU A 57 18.97 -11.79 1.77
N MET A 58 17.80 -12.24 1.28
CA MET A 58 17.16 -11.71 0.07
C MET A 58 16.56 -10.30 0.30
N ARG A 59 16.45 -9.85 1.55
CA ARG A 59 15.95 -8.51 1.93
C ARG A 59 17.04 -7.48 2.13
N LEU A 60 18.31 -7.86 2.04
CA LEU A 60 19.42 -6.94 2.22
C LEU A 60 19.34 -5.78 1.20
N PRO A 61 19.70 -4.54 1.59
CA PRO A 61 19.61 -3.36 0.74
C PRO A 61 20.74 -3.27 -0.30
N PHE A 62 21.28 -4.41 -0.72
CA PHE A 62 22.33 -4.52 -1.70
C PHE A 62 21.88 -5.35 -2.89
N GLU A 63 22.43 -5.06 -4.07
CA GLU A 63 22.24 -5.92 -5.22
C GLU A 63 23.07 -7.19 -5.05
N VAL A 64 22.40 -8.32 -4.94
CA VAL A 64 23.05 -9.63 -4.77
C VAL A 64 22.61 -10.62 -5.85
N THR A 65 23.53 -11.48 -6.26
CA THR A 65 23.25 -12.64 -7.10
C THR A 65 23.61 -13.88 -6.33
N MET A 66 22.62 -14.71 -6.00
CA MET A 66 22.82 -16.00 -5.37
C MET A 66 22.77 -17.09 -6.44
N ALA A 67 23.84 -17.86 -6.57
CA ALA A 67 23.90 -19.00 -7.46
C ALA A 67 24.14 -20.29 -6.67
N GLN A 68 23.31 -21.29 -6.94
CA GLN A 68 23.39 -22.60 -6.30
C GLN A 68 23.45 -23.69 -7.37
N SER A 69 24.16 -24.77 -7.07
CA SER A 69 24.11 -25.99 -7.84
C SER A 69 24.08 -27.20 -6.92
N PHE A 70 23.37 -28.23 -7.35
CA PHE A 70 23.27 -29.50 -6.62
C PHE A 70 23.47 -30.67 -7.59
N GLY A 71 24.57 -31.35 -7.44
CA GLY A 71 24.88 -32.54 -8.23
C GLY A 71 24.51 -33.81 -7.47
N PHE A 72 23.51 -34.56 -7.93
CA PHE A 72 23.12 -35.80 -7.28
C PHE A 72 24.26 -36.80 -7.25
N VAL A 73 24.50 -37.41 -6.10
CA VAL A 73 25.49 -38.45 -5.89
C VAL A 73 24.78 -39.81 -5.91
N ASP A 74 25.37 -40.77 -6.62
CA ASP A 74 24.88 -42.14 -6.60
C ASP A 74 24.77 -42.69 -5.19
N ARG A 75 23.70 -43.46 -4.93
CA ARG A 75 23.37 -44.01 -3.61
C ARG A 75 24.53 -44.83 -3.01
N GLN A 76 25.19 -45.66 -3.81
CA GLN A 76 26.31 -46.48 -3.33
C GLN A 76 27.53 -45.62 -2.98
N ALA A 77 27.81 -44.61 -3.80
CA ALA A 77 28.86 -43.62 -3.54
C ALA A 77 28.57 -42.81 -2.26
N ALA A 78 27.33 -42.37 -2.05
CA ALA A 78 26.92 -41.66 -0.83
C ALA A 78 27.11 -42.54 0.43
N LEU A 79 26.62 -43.77 0.40
CA LEU A 79 26.80 -44.74 1.49
C LEU A 79 28.29 -45.02 1.76
N GLY A 80 29.13 -45.12 0.70
CA GLY A 80 30.58 -45.26 0.81
C GLY A 80 31.24 -44.09 1.53
N LYS A 81 30.90 -42.85 1.18
CA LYS A 81 31.39 -41.61 1.83
C LYS A 81 30.97 -41.55 3.30
N MET A 82 29.71 -41.87 3.64
CA MET A 82 29.22 -41.91 5.01
C MET A 82 29.92 -42.98 5.86
N ASN A 83 30.11 -44.17 5.31
CA ASN A 83 30.85 -45.22 5.99
C ASN A 83 32.31 -44.81 6.30
N LEU A 84 32.95 -44.12 5.39
CA LEU A 84 34.31 -43.62 5.60
C LEU A 84 34.32 -42.55 6.70
N ALA A 85 33.35 -41.60 6.70
CA ALA A 85 33.20 -40.59 7.75
C ALA A 85 32.98 -41.22 9.11
N LEU A 86 32.06 -42.20 9.23
CA LEU A 86 31.79 -42.92 10.49
C LEU A 86 33.02 -43.67 11.01
N ARG A 87 33.83 -44.27 10.11
CA ARG A 87 35.11 -44.94 10.47
C ARG A 87 36.13 -43.92 11.01
N ARG A 88 36.25 -42.75 10.37
CA ARG A 88 37.17 -41.69 10.83
C ARG A 88 36.75 -41.15 12.20
N MET A 89 35.49 -40.87 12.42
CA MET A 89 34.97 -40.44 13.74
C MET A 89 35.18 -41.45 14.85
N ARG A 90 35.19 -42.74 14.52
CA ARG A 90 35.49 -43.82 15.51
C ARG A 90 36.98 -43.92 15.82
N SER A 91 37.86 -43.65 14.84
CA SER A 91 39.32 -43.75 14.99
C SER A 91 39.96 -42.58 15.71
N THR A 92 39.27 -41.41 15.74
CA THR A 92 39.75 -40.17 16.38
C THR A 92 39.22 -39.98 17.79
N GLU A 93 38.52 -40.97 18.36
CA GLU A 93 37.85 -40.85 19.69
C GLU A 93 37.03 -39.58 19.84
N ASP A 94 36.41 -39.11 18.76
CA ASP A 94 35.67 -37.90 18.71
C ASP A 94 34.48 -37.98 19.67
N GLU A 95 34.43 -37.07 20.65
CA GLU A 95 33.40 -36.99 21.70
C GLU A 95 32.01 -36.68 21.19
N ALA A 96 31.85 -36.31 19.91
CA ALA A 96 30.57 -35.94 19.29
C ALA A 96 29.66 -37.17 19.05
N VAL A 97 29.12 -37.76 20.15
CA VAL A 97 28.20 -38.89 20.09
C VAL A 97 26.93 -38.56 19.33
N SER A 98 26.44 -37.33 19.41
CA SER A 98 25.25 -36.84 18.70
C SER A 98 25.46 -36.84 17.19
N LEU A 99 26.57 -36.29 16.70
CA LEU A 99 26.92 -36.27 15.27
C LEU A 99 27.04 -37.65 14.66
N ARG A 100 27.58 -38.62 15.42
CA ARG A 100 27.64 -40.04 14.99
C ARG A 100 26.25 -40.67 14.86
N GLY A 101 25.35 -40.34 15.79
CA GLY A 101 23.95 -40.75 15.76
C GLY A 101 23.21 -40.19 14.54
N GLU A 102 23.36 -38.90 14.30
CA GLU A 102 22.75 -38.21 13.15
C GLU A 102 23.26 -38.77 11.80
N LEU A 103 24.57 -39.03 11.68
CA LEU A 103 25.13 -39.59 10.45
C LEU A 103 24.68 -41.05 10.27
N ALA A 104 24.48 -41.83 11.33
CA ALA A 104 23.94 -43.17 11.25
C ALA A 104 22.46 -43.14 10.80
N ASN A 105 21.66 -42.25 11.34
CA ASN A 105 20.27 -42.03 10.88
C ASN A 105 20.19 -41.59 9.44
N ALA A 106 20.99 -40.62 9.05
CA ALA A 106 21.09 -40.17 7.62
C ALA A 106 21.45 -41.32 6.69
N LYS A 107 22.35 -42.20 7.10
CA LYS A 107 22.71 -43.41 6.33
C LYS A 107 21.50 -44.35 6.20
N ASP A 108 20.71 -44.55 7.23
CA ASP A 108 19.52 -45.41 7.20
C ASP A 108 18.44 -44.82 6.28
N GLU A 109 18.27 -43.52 6.26
CA GLU A 109 17.37 -42.80 5.34
C GLU A 109 17.78 -43.00 3.87
N VAL A 110 19.09 -42.92 3.56
CA VAL A 110 19.61 -43.18 2.24
C VAL A 110 19.47 -44.65 1.87
N ALA A 111 19.79 -45.57 2.79
CA ALA A 111 19.65 -47.00 2.59
C ALA A 111 18.18 -47.40 2.32
N ALA A 112 17.24 -46.79 2.97
CA ALA A 112 15.79 -46.97 2.76
C ALA A 112 15.25 -46.25 1.51
N GLY A 113 16.05 -45.43 0.84
CA GLY A 113 15.62 -44.65 -0.32
C GLY A 113 14.70 -43.44 0.00
N ARG A 114 14.62 -43.04 1.25
CA ARG A 114 13.81 -41.87 1.69
C ARG A 114 14.53 -40.55 1.50
N ALA A 115 15.88 -40.54 1.49
CA ALA A 115 16.69 -39.36 1.21
C ALA A 115 17.75 -39.64 0.15
N GLY A 116 18.05 -38.65 -0.68
CA GLY A 116 19.22 -38.61 -1.56
C GLY A 116 20.31 -37.72 -0.98
N PHE A 117 21.50 -37.79 -1.55
CA PHE A 117 22.60 -36.87 -1.25
C PHE A 117 23.19 -36.31 -2.53
N GLY A 118 23.75 -35.12 -2.42
CA GLY A 118 24.39 -34.45 -3.54
C GLY A 118 25.49 -33.49 -3.10
N GLU A 119 26.36 -33.19 -4.06
CA GLU A 119 27.36 -32.15 -3.90
C GLU A 119 26.71 -30.79 -4.16
N HIS A 120 26.55 -30.01 -3.10
CA HIS A 120 26.01 -28.65 -3.14
C HIS A 120 27.14 -27.64 -3.23
N HIS A 121 26.88 -26.58 -3.96
CA HIS A 121 27.70 -25.38 -4.07
C HIS A 121 26.78 -24.15 -4.03
N MET A 122 27.21 -23.11 -3.32
CA MET A 122 26.55 -21.82 -3.32
C MET A 122 27.58 -20.71 -3.27
N THR A 123 27.35 -19.70 -4.11
CA THR A 123 28.05 -18.42 -4.11
C THR A 123 27.05 -17.28 -4.08
N ILE A 124 27.43 -16.21 -3.41
CA ILE A 124 26.69 -14.95 -3.35
C ILE A 124 27.62 -13.86 -3.86
N ALA A 125 27.28 -13.26 -4.99
CA ALA A 125 27.96 -12.10 -5.53
C ALA A 125 27.25 -10.84 -5.06
N VAL A 126 27.98 -9.96 -4.41
CA VAL A 126 27.51 -8.64 -3.95
C VAL A 126 28.01 -7.59 -4.92
N HIS A 127 27.07 -6.82 -5.50
CA HIS A 127 27.37 -5.78 -6.49
C HIS A 127 27.29 -4.40 -5.86
N GLY A 128 28.22 -3.49 -6.23
CA GLY A 128 28.22 -2.10 -5.77
C GLY A 128 28.83 -1.16 -6.81
N ALA A 129 28.53 0.14 -6.69
CA ALA A 129 29.14 1.17 -7.49
C ALA A 129 30.53 1.56 -6.97
N THR A 130 30.80 1.30 -5.70
CA THR A 130 32.09 1.59 -5.04
C THR A 130 32.62 0.36 -4.29
N LEU A 131 33.91 0.32 -4.04
CA LEU A 131 34.53 -0.72 -3.22
C LEU A 131 33.97 -0.73 -1.79
N THR A 132 33.70 0.45 -1.22
CA THR A 132 33.14 0.59 0.12
C THR A 132 31.73 -0.04 0.21
N GLU A 133 30.90 0.13 -0.80
CA GLU A 133 29.57 -0.52 -0.85
C GLU A 133 29.70 -2.04 -0.93
N VAL A 134 30.61 -2.56 -1.74
CA VAL A 134 30.86 -3.99 -1.83
C VAL A 134 31.35 -4.56 -0.51
N ASP A 135 32.29 -3.87 0.16
CA ASP A 135 32.84 -4.32 1.44
C ASP A 135 31.77 -4.32 2.55
N ALA A 136 30.93 -3.30 2.58
CA ALA A 136 29.78 -3.24 3.50
C ALA A 136 28.79 -4.38 3.22
N GLY A 137 28.41 -4.58 1.95
CA GLY A 137 27.46 -5.63 1.56
C GLY A 137 28.00 -7.04 1.80
N VAL A 138 29.29 -7.30 1.52
CA VAL A 138 29.93 -8.58 1.83
C VAL A 138 29.91 -8.88 3.32
N SER A 139 30.21 -7.85 4.14
CA SER A 139 30.21 -7.99 5.60
C SER A 139 28.81 -8.32 6.13
N GLU A 140 27.77 -7.66 5.59
CA GLU A 140 26.39 -7.90 5.97
C GLU A 140 25.90 -9.29 5.54
N VAL A 141 26.27 -9.73 4.32
CA VAL A 141 25.98 -11.09 3.83
C VAL A 141 26.64 -12.14 4.73
N GLN A 142 27.92 -11.92 5.11
CA GLN A 142 28.60 -12.85 6.00
C GLN A 142 27.98 -12.89 7.40
N ALA A 143 27.56 -11.75 7.95
CA ALA A 143 26.87 -11.67 9.22
C ALA A 143 25.52 -12.42 9.17
N SER A 144 24.71 -12.16 8.14
CA SER A 144 23.44 -12.86 7.95
C SER A 144 23.60 -14.38 7.82
N LEU A 145 24.62 -14.83 7.12
CA LEU A 145 24.93 -16.26 7.01
C LEU A 145 25.41 -16.86 8.34
N ALA A 146 26.21 -16.11 9.09
CA ALA A 146 26.67 -16.55 10.42
C ALA A 146 25.52 -16.70 11.43
N ASP A 147 24.54 -15.81 11.39
CA ASP A 147 23.33 -15.90 12.21
C ASP A 147 22.51 -17.17 11.91
N LEU A 148 22.59 -17.66 10.68
CA LEU A 148 22.01 -18.93 10.25
C LEU A 148 22.87 -20.16 10.58
N GLY A 149 24.02 -19.97 11.24
CA GLY A 149 24.98 -21.03 11.53
C GLY A 149 25.78 -21.50 10.30
N ILE A 150 25.83 -20.72 9.23
CA ILE A 150 26.58 -21.01 8.01
C ILE A 150 27.95 -20.32 8.11
N ILE A 151 29.03 -21.08 7.93
CA ILE A 151 30.36 -20.51 7.81
C ILE A 151 30.60 -20.12 6.36
N ALA A 152 30.67 -18.83 6.11
CA ALA A 152 30.92 -18.29 4.77
C ALA A 152 32.25 -17.55 4.71
N VAL A 153 32.89 -17.57 3.55
CA VAL A 153 34.16 -16.91 3.30
C VAL A 153 34.06 -15.98 2.09
N ARG A 154 34.64 -14.79 2.23
CA ARG A 154 34.92 -13.93 1.07
C ARG A 154 36.01 -14.62 0.23
N GLU A 155 35.76 -14.73 -1.04
CA GLU A 155 36.73 -15.38 -1.95
C GLU A 155 37.85 -14.42 -2.32
N ASP A 156 39.08 -14.97 -2.25
CA ASP A 156 40.32 -14.32 -2.64
C ASP A 156 41.03 -15.18 -3.75
N ILE A 157 41.76 -16.21 -3.37
CA ILE A 157 42.46 -17.09 -4.30
C ILE A 157 41.50 -17.79 -5.28
N ALA A 158 40.28 -18.12 -4.81
CA ALA A 158 39.26 -18.76 -5.64
C ALA A 158 38.23 -17.74 -6.21
N LEU A 159 38.54 -16.46 -6.23
CA LEU A 159 37.61 -15.42 -6.69
C LEU A 159 37.15 -15.61 -8.13
N GLU A 160 38.10 -15.81 -9.04
CA GLU A 160 37.79 -16.04 -10.46
C GLU A 160 37.02 -17.35 -10.69
N PRO A 161 37.41 -18.52 -10.17
CA PRO A 161 36.60 -19.72 -10.25
C PRO A 161 35.22 -19.56 -9.66
N ALA A 162 35.07 -18.94 -8.49
CA ALA A 162 33.77 -18.73 -7.82
C ALA A 162 32.85 -17.82 -8.65
N PHE A 163 33.39 -16.81 -9.31
CA PHE A 163 32.64 -15.99 -10.24
C PHE A 163 32.10 -16.76 -11.42
N TRP A 164 32.96 -17.57 -12.08
CA TRP A 164 32.56 -18.37 -13.24
C TRP A 164 31.62 -19.51 -12.87
N ALA A 165 31.69 -20.03 -11.65
CA ALA A 165 30.80 -21.09 -11.16
C ALA A 165 29.34 -20.66 -11.06
N GLN A 166 29.05 -19.34 -11.06
CA GLN A 166 27.68 -18.83 -11.03
C GLN A 166 26.91 -19.08 -12.34
N PHE A 167 27.62 -19.27 -13.45
CA PHE A 167 26.98 -19.48 -14.74
C PHE A 167 26.58 -20.95 -14.93
N PRO A 168 25.34 -21.20 -15.41
CA PRO A 168 24.86 -22.57 -15.63
C PRO A 168 25.78 -23.38 -16.52
N GLY A 169 26.08 -24.61 -16.11
CA GLY A 169 26.95 -25.53 -16.87
C GLY A 169 28.45 -25.43 -16.56
N ASN A 170 28.89 -24.41 -15.87
CA ASN A 170 30.30 -24.15 -15.54
C ASN A 170 30.81 -24.98 -14.33
N PHE A 171 30.45 -26.24 -14.23
CA PHE A 171 30.74 -27.10 -13.08
C PHE A 171 32.23 -27.28 -12.78
N LYS A 172 33.12 -27.13 -13.79
CA LYS A 172 34.57 -27.21 -13.63
C LYS A 172 35.15 -26.14 -12.71
N TYR A 173 34.46 -25.02 -12.56
CA TYR A 173 34.91 -23.89 -11.75
C TYR A 173 34.43 -23.94 -10.29
N ILE A 174 33.63 -24.93 -9.93
CA ILE A 174 33.14 -25.08 -8.54
C ILE A 174 34.30 -25.47 -7.63
N ALA A 175 34.77 -24.50 -6.83
CA ALA A 175 35.92 -24.71 -5.94
C ALA A 175 35.50 -25.33 -4.59
N ARG A 176 34.30 -25.00 -4.09
CA ARG A 176 33.82 -25.48 -2.80
C ARG A 176 32.55 -26.31 -2.98
N ARG A 177 32.61 -27.56 -2.58
CA ARG A 177 31.49 -28.49 -2.64
C ARG A 177 31.23 -29.10 -1.28
N GLY A 178 29.99 -29.04 -0.81
CA GLY A 178 29.55 -29.72 0.41
C GLY A 178 28.64 -30.89 0.08
N LEU A 179 28.84 -32.02 0.75
CA LEU A 179 27.94 -33.17 0.61
C LEU A 179 26.77 -32.96 1.58
N ILE A 180 25.58 -32.67 1.08
CA ILE A 180 24.36 -32.47 1.87
C ILE A 180 23.22 -33.37 1.41
N SER A 181 22.21 -33.57 2.25
CA SER A 181 21.02 -34.34 1.89
C SER A 181 20.09 -33.51 0.99
N THR A 182 19.22 -34.19 0.23
CA THR A 182 18.13 -33.54 -0.52
C THR A 182 17.19 -32.74 0.35
N GLY A 183 16.96 -33.19 1.61
CA GLY A 183 16.16 -32.46 2.60
C GLY A 183 16.83 -31.14 2.98
N ASN A 184 18.14 -31.17 3.27
CA ASN A 184 18.89 -29.95 3.59
C ASN A 184 18.95 -29.00 2.39
N TYR A 185 19.15 -29.53 1.19
CA TYR A 185 19.12 -28.71 -0.03
C TYR A 185 17.78 -28.04 -0.24
N ALA A 186 16.67 -28.74 -0.03
CA ALA A 186 15.32 -28.14 -0.12
C ALA A 186 15.13 -26.98 0.87
N GLY A 187 15.75 -27.03 2.06
CA GLY A 187 15.75 -25.93 3.02
C GLY A 187 16.64 -24.74 2.59
N LEU A 188 17.67 -24.98 1.77
CA LEU A 188 18.55 -23.92 1.24
C LEU A 188 18.02 -23.29 -0.05
N VAL A 189 17.02 -23.87 -0.70
CA VAL A 189 16.42 -23.31 -1.90
C VAL A 189 15.33 -22.34 -1.50
N SER A 190 15.54 -21.06 -1.78
CA SER A 190 14.47 -20.07 -1.73
C SER A 190 13.51 -20.33 -2.90
N GLY A 191 12.44 -21.09 -2.62
CA GLY A 191 11.44 -21.46 -3.62
C GLY A 191 10.38 -20.40 -3.88
N HIS A 192 10.46 -19.27 -3.20
CA HIS A 192 9.55 -18.16 -3.33
C HIS A 192 10.23 -16.97 -4.02
N ASN A 193 9.44 -16.32 -4.85
CA ASN A 193 9.77 -15.05 -5.48
C ASN A 193 9.11 -13.90 -4.75
N PHE A 194 9.24 -12.68 -5.29
CA PHE A 194 8.40 -11.55 -4.91
C PHE A 194 6.93 -11.96 -4.96
N ALA A 195 6.12 -11.40 -4.04
CA ALA A 195 4.68 -11.62 -4.04
C ALA A 195 4.12 -11.28 -5.42
N LEU A 196 3.39 -12.22 -6.01
CA LEU A 196 2.78 -12.04 -7.34
C LEU A 196 1.38 -11.45 -7.23
N GLY A 197 0.79 -11.44 -6.05
CA GLY A 197 -0.63 -11.17 -5.87
C GLY A 197 -1.51 -12.27 -6.51
N ARG A 198 -2.79 -12.01 -6.63
CA ARG A 198 -3.75 -12.97 -7.18
C ARG A 198 -4.40 -12.42 -8.45
N ALA A 199 -4.16 -13.08 -9.58
CA ALA A 199 -4.65 -12.66 -10.90
C ALA A 199 -6.17 -12.74 -11.04
N SER A 200 -6.81 -13.76 -10.46
CA SER A 200 -8.27 -14.01 -10.55
C SER A 200 -8.79 -14.67 -9.28
N GLY A 201 -10.13 -14.74 -9.14
CA GLY A 201 -10.78 -15.32 -7.97
C GLY A 201 -10.69 -14.43 -6.74
N ASN A 202 -10.52 -13.11 -6.92
CA ASN A 202 -10.63 -12.11 -5.87
C ASN A 202 -12.09 -11.79 -5.59
N HIS A 203 -12.38 -11.02 -4.55
CA HIS A 203 -13.75 -10.67 -4.14
C HIS A 203 -14.57 -10.05 -5.30
N TRP A 204 -13.94 -9.16 -6.09
CA TRP A 204 -14.58 -8.57 -7.28
C TRP A 204 -14.22 -9.26 -8.61
N GLY A 205 -13.51 -10.40 -8.58
CA GLY A 205 -13.14 -11.17 -9.76
C GLY A 205 -11.64 -11.11 -10.09
N ASP A 206 -11.26 -10.51 -11.20
CA ASP A 206 -9.87 -10.38 -11.61
C ASP A 206 -9.12 -9.32 -10.81
N ALA A 207 -7.78 -9.33 -10.90
CA ALA A 207 -6.95 -8.30 -10.27
C ALA A 207 -7.36 -6.89 -10.72
N VAL A 208 -7.29 -5.90 -9.81
CA VAL A 208 -7.62 -4.50 -10.12
C VAL A 208 -6.67 -3.96 -11.19
N THR A 209 -5.39 -4.24 -11.07
CA THR A 209 -4.38 -3.83 -12.06
C THR A 209 -3.13 -4.69 -11.94
N LEU A 210 -2.24 -4.56 -12.94
CA LEU A 210 -0.87 -5.06 -12.90
C LEU A 210 0.07 -3.91 -12.58
N LEU A 211 0.95 -4.14 -11.62
CA LEU A 211 2.06 -3.26 -11.30
C LEU A 211 3.38 -4.00 -11.56
N GLU A 212 4.43 -3.26 -11.83
CA GLU A 212 5.77 -3.81 -12.01
C GLU A 212 6.48 -3.89 -10.66
N THR A 213 7.04 -5.04 -10.31
CA THR A 213 7.90 -5.17 -9.12
C THR A 213 9.32 -4.66 -9.41
N THR A 214 10.11 -4.39 -8.39
CA THR A 214 11.52 -4.02 -8.55
C THR A 214 12.38 -5.13 -9.17
N ALA A 215 11.87 -6.36 -9.22
CA ALA A 215 12.48 -7.49 -9.93
C ALA A 215 12.00 -7.63 -11.39
N ALA A 216 11.32 -6.58 -11.94
CA ALA A 216 10.73 -6.59 -13.29
C ALA A 216 9.66 -7.69 -13.51
N GLY A 217 9.12 -8.26 -12.44
CA GLY A 217 8.00 -9.20 -12.48
C GLY A 217 6.65 -8.50 -12.33
N PRO A 218 5.54 -9.15 -12.71
CA PRO A 218 4.20 -8.59 -12.51
C PRO A 218 3.72 -8.78 -11.08
N TYR A 219 3.01 -7.78 -10.56
CA TYR A 219 2.24 -7.88 -9.32
C TYR A 219 0.75 -7.62 -9.60
N HIS A 220 -0.09 -8.60 -9.31
CA HIS A 220 -1.54 -8.53 -9.46
C HIS A 220 -2.16 -7.83 -8.25
N PHE A 221 -2.34 -6.52 -8.35
CA PHE A 221 -2.89 -5.71 -7.26
C PHE A 221 -4.37 -5.96 -7.03
N ASN A 222 -4.76 -6.06 -5.77
CA ASN A 222 -6.14 -6.12 -5.29
C ASN A 222 -6.30 -5.31 -4.03
N PHE A 223 -7.50 -4.74 -3.81
CA PHE A 223 -7.85 -4.13 -2.53
C PHE A 223 -8.15 -5.20 -1.46
N HIS A 224 -8.78 -6.30 -1.86
CA HIS A 224 -9.35 -7.28 -0.96
C HIS A 224 -8.40 -8.41 -0.57
N GLN A 225 -8.43 -8.75 0.72
CA GLN A 225 -7.99 -10.02 1.25
C GLN A 225 -9.23 -10.77 1.81
N GLY A 226 -9.66 -11.82 1.11
CA GLY A 226 -10.98 -12.40 1.37
C GLY A 226 -12.08 -11.42 1.00
N ASP A 227 -12.93 -11.05 1.96
CA ASP A 227 -14.00 -10.06 1.83
C ASP A 227 -13.67 -8.70 2.47
N LEU A 228 -12.48 -8.55 3.07
CA LEU A 228 -11.97 -7.30 3.60
C LEU A 228 -11.21 -6.54 2.53
N GLY A 229 -11.67 -5.34 2.17
CA GLY A 229 -11.09 -4.55 1.07
C GLY A 229 -10.68 -3.14 1.45
N ASN A 230 -10.82 -2.74 2.72
CA ASN A 230 -10.39 -1.43 3.16
C ASN A 230 -8.88 -1.25 2.97
N PHE A 231 -8.45 -0.04 2.65
CA PHE A 231 -7.06 0.24 2.37
C PHE A 231 -6.59 1.60 2.89
N THR A 232 -5.29 1.73 3.07
CA THR A 232 -4.65 3.00 3.44
C THR A 232 -3.57 3.40 2.44
N VAL A 233 -3.41 4.71 2.20
CA VAL A 233 -2.34 5.28 1.37
C VAL A 233 -1.62 6.35 2.19
N ILE A 234 -0.36 6.11 2.52
CA ILE A 234 0.42 6.93 3.43
C ILE A 234 1.65 7.44 2.71
N GLY A 235 1.86 8.74 2.73
CA GLY A 235 3.05 9.31 2.11
C GLY A 235 3.07 10.84 2.12
N PRO A 236 4.25 11.45 2.21
CA PRO A 236 4.40 12.90 2.30
C PRO A 236 3.87 13.62 1.05
N SER A 237 3.68 14.94 1.19
CA SER A 237 3.31 15.77 0.05
C SER A 237 4.35 15.65 -1.07
N GLY A 238 3.89 15.49 -2.31
CA GLY A 238 4.77 15.34 -3.48
C GLY A 238 5.25 13.92 -3.77
N SER A 239 4.99 12.94 -2.90
CA SER A 239 5.41 11.53 -3.12
C SER A 239 4.65 10.79 -4.23
N GLY A 240 3.60 11.41 -4.81
CA GLY A 240 2.76 10.78 -5.83
C GLY A 240 1.53 10.06 -5.31
N LYS A 241 1.17 10.18 -4.03
CA LYS A 241 0.00 9.58 -3.39
C LYS A 241 -1.28 9.74 -4.22
N THR A 242 -1.61 10.97 -4.62
CA THR A 242 -2.81 11.28 -5.41
C THR A 242 -2.82 10.57 -6.77
N VAL A 243 -1.66 10.51 -7.44
CA VAL A 243 -1.53 9.80 -8.73
C VAL A 243 -1.79 8.32 -8.56
N VAL A 244 -1.17 7.68 -7.57
CA VAL A 244 -1.36 6.25 -7.29
C VAL A 244 -2.82 5.97 -6.95
N LEU A 245 -3.43 6.78 -6.09
CA LEU A 245 -4.81 6.62 -5.67
C LEU A 245 -5.79 6.76 -6.86
N ASN A 246 -5.69 7.85 -7.62
CA ASN A 246 -6.53 8.08 -8.79
C ASN A 246 -6.31 7.00 -9.87
N PHE A 247 -5.07 6.51 -10.05
CA PHE A 247 -4.78 5.39 -10.94
C PHE A 247 -5.49 4.11 -10.50
N LEU A 248 -5.41 3.74 -9.23
CA LEU A 248 -6.07 2.54 -8.70
C LEU A 248 -7.60 2.62 -8.84
N LEU A 249 -8.18 3.80 -8.60
CA LEU A 249 -9.61 4.04 -8.82
C LEU A 249 -9.99 3.94 -10.30
N ALA A 250 -9.16 4.49 -11.21
CA ALA A 250 -9.36 4.38 -12.65
C ALA A 250 -9.37 2.91 -13.10
N GLN A 251 -8.43 2.11 -12.60
CA GLN A 251 -8.35 0.68 -12.91
C GLN A 251 -9.52 -0.13 -12.31
N ALA A 252 -10.02 0.27 -11.15
CA ALA A 252 -11.16 -0.38 -10.50
C ALA A 252 -12.48 -0.17 -11.27
N ARG A 253 -12.57 0.82 -12.16
CA ARG A 253 -13.80 1.09 -12.96
C ARG A 253 -14.28 -0.10 -13.78
N LYS A 254 -13.42 -1.06 -14.12
CA LYS A 254 -13.82 -2.29 -14.80
C LYS A 254 -14.84 -3.13 -14.01
N PHE A 255 -14.91 -2.94 -12.69
CA PHE A 255 -15.91 -3.57 -11.82
C PHE A 255 -17.17 -2.71 -11.65
N ALA A 256 -17.26 -1.58 -12.36
CA ALA A 256 -18.34 -0.60 -12.27
C ALA A 256 -18.68 -0.20 -10.81
N PRO A 257 -17.70 0.12 -9.95
CA PRO A 257 -17.98 0.51 -8.58
C PRO A 257 -18.56 1.92 -8.56
N ARG A 258 -19.39 2.19 -7.57
CA ARG A 258 -19.71 3.56 -7.18
C ARG A 258 -18.52 4.15 -6.44
N ILE A 259 -18.03 5.29 -6.89
CA ILE A 259 -16.87 5.98 -6.30
C ILE A 259 -17.37 7.24 -5.59
N VAL A 260 -17.04 7.37 -4.32
CA VAL A 260 -17.24 8.61 -3.56
C VAL A 260 -15.90 9.08 -3.02
N PHE A 261 -15.54 10.32 -3.31
CA PHE A 261 -14.26 10.88 -2.93
C PHE A 261 -14.45 12.12 -2.06
N PHE A 262 -14.09 12.04 -0.79
CA PHE A 262 -13.96 13.19 0.10
C PHE A 262 -12.53 13.71 -0.03
N ASP A 263 -12.37 14.77 -0.79
CA ASP A 263 -11.09 15.26 -1.30
C ASP A 263 -10.62 16.49 -0.53
N LYS A 264 -9.33 16.58 -0.30
CA LYS A 264 -8.69 17.78 0.18
C LYS A 264 -7.81 18.38 -0.93
N ASP A 265 -7.87 19.71 -1.05
CA ASP A 265 -7.08 20.46 -2.02
C ASP A 265 -7.38 20.11 -3.50
N ARG A 266 -8.57 19.56 -3.78
CA ARG A 266 -9.07 19.26 -5.13
C ARG A 266 -8.18 18.29 -5.94
N GLY A 267 -7.48 17.39 -5.26
CA GLY A 267 -6.52 16.45 -5.87
C GLY A 267 -7.16 15.43 -6.81
N ALA A 268 -8.40 15.03 -6.56
CA ALA A 268 -9.14 14.08 -7.38
C ALA A 268 -10.08 14.74 -8.41
N GLU A 269 -10.26 16.06 -8.40
CA GLU A 269 -11.27 16.72 -9.21
C GLU A 269 -11.12 16.46 -10.70
N LEU A 270 -9.89 16.64 -11.26
CA LEU A 270 -9.65 16.36 -12.68
C LEU A 270 -10.03 14.93 -13.04
N PHE A 271 -9.60 13.98 -12.23
CA PHE A 271 -9.88 12.57 -12.45
C PHE A 271 -11.39 12.28 -12.41
N ILE A 272 -12.08 12.72 -11.35
CA ILE A 272 -13.52 12.47 -11.18
C ILE A 272 -14.32 13.07 -12.36
N ARG A 273 -14.01 14.32 -12.76
CA ARG A 273 -14.68 14.94 -13.92
C ARG A 273 -14.32 14.27 -15.24
N ALA A 274 -13.06 13.87 -15.43
CA ALA A 274 -12.61 13.23 -16.66
C ALA A 274 -13.33 11.88 -16.92
N ILE A 275 -13.71 11.18 -15.86
CA ILE A 275 -14.48 9.94 -15.98
C ILE A 275 -16.00 10.16 -16.08
N GLY A 276 -16.45 11.40 -16.24
CA GLY A 276 -17.86 11.76 -16.33
C GLY A 276 -18.56 11.86 -14.97
N GLY A 277 -17.80 11.90 -13.90
CA GLY A 277 -18.32 12.05 -12.54
C GLY A 277 -18.65 13.49 -12.17
N ARG A 278 -19.37 13.64 -11.06
CA ARG A 278 -19.71 14.93 -10.48
C ARG A 278 -18.69 15.31 -9.41
N TYR A 279 -18.34 16.59 -9.34
CA TYR A 279 -17.45 17.11 -8.32
C TYR A 279 -17.99 18.44 -7.78
N ASP A 280 -18.32 18.47 -6.47
CA ASP A 280 -18.90 19.61 -5.77
C ASP A 280 -17.84 20.32 -4.92
N VAL A 281 -17.65 21.62 -5.18
CA VAL A 281 -16.71 22.48 -4.45
C VAL A 281 -17.49 23.29 -3.42
N LEU A 282 -17.23 23.03 -2.14
CA LEU A 282 -17.90 23.71 -1.01
C LEU A 282 -17.11 24.96 -0.61
N ARG A 283 -17.66 26.15 -0.89
CA ARG A 283 -16.99 27.42 -0.60
C ARG A 283 -17.76 28.22 0.45
N PRO A 284 -17.10 28.69 1.55
CA PRO A 284 -17.73 29.55 2.53
C PRO A 284 -18.38 30.77 1.89
N GLY A 285 -19.58 31.09 2.32
CA GLY A 285 -20.35 32.23 1.80
C GLY A 285 -21.05 32.01 0.45
N VAL A 286 -20.80 30.89 -0.22
CA VAL A 286 -21.52 30.49 -1.44
C VAL A 286 -22.48 29.36 -1.11
N ALA A 287 -23.73 29.47 -1.54
CA ALA A 287 -24.77 28.45 -1.30
C ALA A 287 -24.29 27.06 -1.76
N SER A 288 -24.14 26.13 -0.82
CA SER A 288 -23.60 24.79 -1.09
C SER A 288 -24.57 23.91 -1.89
N GLY A 289 -25.86 24.18 -1.78
CA GLY A 289 -26.90 23.31 -2.31
C GLY A 289 -27.22 22.10 -1.42
N LEU A 290 -26.67 22.02 -0.19
CA LEU A 290 -27.02 20.96 0.76
C LEU A 290 -28.25 21.36 1.56
N ASN A 291 -29.27 20.52 1.60
CA ASN A 291 -30.46 20.71 2.43
C ASN A 291 -30.92 19.39 3.05
N PRO A 292 -30.40 19.02 4.22
CA PRO A 292 -30.72 17.75 4.87
C PRO A 292 -32.21 17.54 5.17
N LEU A 293 -33.01 18.61 5.30
CA LEU A 293 -34.45 18.52 5.58
C LEU A 293 -35.26 17.97 4.38
N GLN A 294 -34.69 17.90 3.20
CA GLN A 294 -35.36 17.42 1.99
C GLN A 294 -35.09 15.93 1.68
N ILE A 295 -34.42 15.19 2.57
CA ILE A 295 -34.30 13.74 2.44
C ILE A 295 -35.65 13.05 2.53
N ALA A 296 -35.71 11.79 2.05
CA ALA A 296 -36.93 10.99 2.03
C ALA A 296 -37.48 10.75 3.45
N ASP A 297 -38.80 10.73 3.58
CA ASP A 297 -39.47 10.45 4.86
C ASP A 297 -39.44 8.95 5.15
N ASN A 298 -38.63 8.56 6.11
CA ASN A 298 -38.57 7.21 6.68
C ASN A 298 -38.00 7.28 8.11
N PRO A 299 -38.18 6.24 8.94
CA PRO A 299 -37.74 6.23 10.33
C PRO A 299 -36.22 6.49 10.51
N VAL A 300 -35.39 6.00 9.60
CA VAL A 300 -33.93 6.15 9.65
C VAL A 300 -33.55 7.64 9.42
N ASN A 301 -34.16 8.26 8.42
CA ASN A 301 -33.92 9.66 8.08
C ASN A 301 -34.46 10.61 9.15
N ARG A 302 -35.61 10.29 9.75
CA ARG A 302 -36.10 11.06 10.90
C ARG A 302 -35.13 11.03 12.07
N GLN A 303 -34.63 9.86 12.45
CA GLN A 303 -33.64 9.72 13.51
C GLN A 303 -32.34 10.45 13.16
N PHE A 304 -31.87 10.31 11.92
CA PHE A 304 -30.71 11.06 11.46
C PHE A 304 -30.89 12.58 11.62
N LEU A 305 -32.02 13.13 11.22
CA LEU A 305 -32.29 14.58 11.36
C LEU A 305 -32.32 15.03 12.81
N ILE A 306 -32.88 14.22 13.72
CA ILE A 306 -32.88 14.53 15.16
C ILE A 306 -31.43 14.62 15.65
N ASP A 307 -30.61 13.65 15.38
CA ASP A 307 -29.21 13.62 15.80
C ASP A 307 -28.39 14.74 15.15
N TRP A 308 -28.66 15.05 13.88
CA TRP A 308 -27.97 16.07 13.12
C TRP A 308 -28.33 17.50 13.63
N ILE A 309 -29.62 17.79 13.92
CA ILE A 309 -30.03 19.06 14.48
C ILE A 309 -29.47 19.24 15.89
N ALA A 310 -29.48 18.19 16.71
CA ALA A 310 -28.82 18.19 18.02
C ALA A 310 -27.33 18.55 17.91
N GLN A 311 -26.65 18.02 16.89
CA GLN A 311 -25.25 18.36 16.62
C GLN A 311 -25.08 19.83 16.18
N LEU A 312 -25.94 20.35 15.32
CA LEU A 312 -25.93 21.77 14.93
C LEU A 312 -26.12 22.71 16.14
N ALA A 313 -26.94 22.29 17.11
CA ALA A 313 -27.18 23.02 18.35
C ALA A 313 -26.03 22.93 19.37
N GLY A 314 -24.97 22.14 19.07
CA GLY A 314 -23.85 21.91 19.98
C GLY A 314 -24.16 20.95 21.13
N GLY A 315 -25.09 20.01 20.94
CA GLY A 315 -25.65 19.06 21.90
C GLY A 315 -27.11 19.33 22.21
N ALA A 316 -27.82 18.38 22.77
CA ALA A 316 -29.22 18.46 23.14
C ALA A 316 -29.47 17.65 24.44
N ASP A 317 -30.22 18.20 25.36
CA ASP A 317 -30.74 17.45 26.50
C ASP A 317 -32.05 16.72 26.13
N LEU A 318 -32.67 16.02 27.08
CA LEU A 318 -33.88 15.23 26.80
C LEU A 318 -35.05 16.08 26.32
N GLU A 319 -35.22 17.31 26.88
CA GLU A 319 -36.27 18.23 26.47
C GLU A 319 -36.02 18.80 25.08
N ASP A 320 -34.76 19.14 24.78
CA ASP A 320 -34.35 19.58 23.46
C ASP A 320 -34.60 18.48 22.41
N VAL A 321 -34.25 17.21 22.72
CA VAL A 321 -34.47 16.09 21.80
C VAL A 321 -35.94 15.89 21.48
N GLU A 322 -36.86 15.99 22.48
CA GLU A 322 -38.31 15.90 22.23
C GLU A 322 -38.78 17.04 21.32
N ARG A 323 -38.35 18.28 21.59
CA ARG A 323 -38.68 19.44 20.76
C ARG A 323 -38.16 19.32 19.33
N ILE A 324 -36.93 18.81 19.16
CA ILE A 324 -36.34 18.55 17.85
C ILE A 324 -37.16 17.49 17.11
N LYS A 325 -37.55 16.42 17.79
CA LYS A 325 -38.37 15.35 17.20
C LYS A 325 -39.71 15.90 16.71
N ASP A 326 -40.41 16.68 17.53
CA ASP A 326 -41.68 17.27 17.14
C ASP A 326 -41.52 18.22 15.94
N ALA A 327 -40.44 18.99 15.89
CA ALA A 327 -40.13 19.87 14.76
C ALA A 327 -39.79 19.10 13.47
N VAL A 328 -39.05 17.99 13.57
CA VAL A 328 -38.77 17.09 12.43
C VAL A 328 -40.05 16.47 11.91
N ASP A 329 -40.93 15.96 12.80
CA ASP A 329 -42.22 15.39 12.44
C ASP A 329 -43.12 16.43 11.75
N ALA A 330 -43.20 17.66 12.29
CA ALA A 330 -43.92 18.76 11.68
C ALA A 330 -43.33 19.18 10.30
N SER A 331 -42.02 19.14 10.14
CA SER A 331 -41.35 19.44 8.87
C SER A 331 -41.73 18.44 7.78
N PHE A 332 -41.82 17.15 8.10
CA PHE A 332 -42.23 16.12 7.12
C PHE A 332 -43.71 16.26 6.74
N GLY A 333 -44.54 16.91 7.55
CA GLY A 333 -45.91 17.27 7.21
C GLY A 333 -46.04 18.42 6.20
N GLN A 334 -44.93 19.10 5.85
CA GLN A 334 -44.91 20.21 4.90
C GLN A 334 -44.46 19.72 3.51
N ASP A 335 -44.80 20.50 2.47
CA ASP A 335 -44.28 20.29 1.13
C ASP A 335 -42.76 20.41 1.13
N VAL A 336 -42.07 19.59 0.32
CA VAL A 336 -40.60 19.51 0.25
C VAL A 336 -39.94 20.86 0.02
N GLU A 337 -40.57 21.72 -0.80
CA GLU A 337 -40.06 23.07 -1.11
C GLU A 337 -40.00 24.00 0.12
N HIS A 338 -40.82 23.74 1.15
CA HIS A 338 -40.87 24.51 2.39
C HIS A 338 -39.94 23.93 3.47
N ARG A 339 -39.35 22.77 3.26
CA ARG A 339 -38.43 22.13 4.22
C ARG A 339 -37.07 22.79 4.16
N ARG A 340 -36.87 23.86 4.94
CA ARG A 340 -35.61 24.60 5.09
C ARG A 340 -35.33 24.86 6.56
N LEU A 341 -34.04 24.95 6.86
CA LEU A 341 -33.58 25.15 8.23
C LEU A 341 -34.18 26.45 8.84
N ARG A 342 -34.26 27.54 8.07
CA ARG A 342 -34.89 28.78 8.50
C ARG A 342 -36.37 28.67 8.88
N HIS A 343 -37.10 27.75 8.28
CA HIS A 343 -38.50 27.50 8.60
C HIS A 343 -38.64 26.58 9.81
N LEU A 344 -37.80 25.54 9.89
CA LEU A 344 -37.81 24.61 11.00
C LEU A 344 -37.47 25.29 12.32
N VAL A 345 -36.50 26.20 12.35
CA VAL A 345 -36.07 26.87 13.59
C VAL A 345 -37.16 27.79 14.19
N GLU A 346 -38.12 28.26 13.38
CA GLU A 346 -39.23 29.03 13.89
C GLU A 346 -40.13 28.20 14.84
N LEU A 347 -40.12 26.87 14.73
CA LEU A 347 -40.82 25.97 15.64
C LEU A 347 -40.19 25.96 17.05
N PHE A 348 -38.95 26.36 17.17
CA PHE A 348 -38.24 26.48 18.46
C PHE A 348 -38.39 27.83 19.12
N ARG A 349 -39.05 28.79 18.46
CA ARG A 349 -39.28 30.13 18.97
C ARG A 349 -40.33 30.08 20.08
N GLY A 350 -39.88 30.06 21.33
CA GLY A 350 -40.76 30.06 22.49
C GLY A 350 -41.47 31.39 22.70
N GLY A 351 -42.63 31.37 23.38
CA GLY A 351 -43.39 32.59 23.75
C GLY A 351 -42.74 33.47 24.83
N HIS A 352 -41.57 33.09 25.35
CA HIS A 352 -40.81 33.80 26.38
C HIS A 352 -39.59 34.51 25.74
N ARG A 353 -38.99 35.46 26.46
CA ARG A 353 -37.77 36.15 25.97
C ARG A 353 -36.69 35.14 25.60
N PRO A 354 -36.10 35.27 24.39
CA PRO A 354 -35.04 34.35 23.95
C PRO A 354 -33.90 34.29 24.98
N HIS A 355 -33.60 33.10 25.47
CA HIS A 355 -32.44 32.84 26.32
C HIS A 355 -31.29 32.31 25.46
N ALA A 356 -30.05 32.63 25.79
CA ALA A 356 -28.87 32.18 25.02
C ALA A 356 -28.74 30.66 24.94
N ALA A 357 -29.39 29.92 25.85
CA ALA A 357 -29.44 28.47 25.88
C ALA A 357 -30.55 27.84 25.00
N ASP A 358 -31.48 28.64 24.47
CA ASP A 358 -32.60 28.13 23.68
C ASP A 358 -32.10 27.55 22.33
N LEU A 359 -32.74 26.48 21.86
CA LEU A 359 -32.45 25.86 20.55
C LEU A 359 -32.46 26.89 19.41
N TRP A 360 -33.40 27.81 19.41
CA TRP A 360 -33.48 28.90 18.43
C TRP A 360 -32.20 29.76 18.39
N ALA A 361 -31.67 30.14 19.56
CA ALA A 361 -30.46 30.95 19.68
C ALA A 361 -29.21 30.15 19.28
N ARG A 362 -29.15 28.88 19.70
CA ARG A 362 -28.02 27.97 19.40
C ARG A 362 -27.93 27.60 17.92
N LEU A 363 -29.06 27.55 17.21
CA LEU A 363 -29.12 27.30 15.78
C LEU A 363 -28.94 28.56 14.92
N ARG A 364 -28.88 29.76 15.52
CA ARG A 364 -28.77 31.05 14.80
C ARG A 364 -27.64 31.12 13.76
N PRO A 365 -26.44 30.53 13.98
CA PRO A 365 -25.36 30.55 13.00
C PRO A 365 -25.68 29.84 11.68
N TRP A 366 -26.66 28.93 11.66
CA TRP A 366 -26.89 27.98 10.56
C TRP A 366 -28.00 28.39 9.58
N TRP A 367 -28.70 29.48 9.82
CA TRP A 367 -29.81 29.88 8.96
C TRP A 367 -29.87 31.41 8.74
N GLY A 368 -30.57 31.83 7.68
CA GLY A 368 -30.78 33.22 7.32
C GLY A 368 -29.48 33.96 7.01
N GLU A 369 -29.12 34.95 7.83
CA GLU A 369 -27.87 35.71 7.74
C GLU A 369 -26.76 35.15 8.66
N GLY A 370 -26.95 33.97 9.21
CA GLY A 370 -25.94 33.30 10.03
C GLY A 370 -24.67 32.97 9.24
N GLU A 371 -23.53 33.03 9.90
CA GLU A 371 -22.21 32.84 9.26
C GLU A 371 -22.04 31.50 8.53
N ARG A 372 -22.81 30.46 8.94
CA ARG A 372 -22.79 29.09 8.41
C ARG A 372 -24.05 28.74 7.60
N ALA A 373 -24.97 29.71 7.38
CA ALA A 373 -26.22 29.47 6.66
C ALA A 373 -26.00 28.99 5.21
N TRP A 374 -24.88 29.39 4.59
CA TRP A 374 -24.49 29.01 3.25
C TRP A 374 -24.43 27.50 3.06
N LEU A 375 -24.15 26.75 4.14
CA LEU A 375 -23.92 25.31 4.04
C LEU A 375 -25.24 24.52 3.97
N PHE A 376 -26.23 24.78 4.83
CA PHE A 376 -27.42 23.95 4.95
C PHE A 376 -28.76 24.66 4.76
N ASP A 377 -28.80 26.01 4.80
CA ASP A 377 -30.05 26.75 4.63
C ASP A 377 -30.35 27.03 3.16
N ASN A 378 -30.24 25.99 2.31
CA ASN A 378 -30.49 26.09 0.89
C ASN A 378 -31.95 25.80 0.53
N ALA A 379 -32.45 26.41 -0.56
CA ALA A 379 -33.82 26.23 -1.00
C ALA A 379 -34.11 24.81 -1.50
N THR A 380 -33.11 24.19 -2.14
CA THR A 380 -33.23 22.86 -2.72
C THR A 380 -32.01 22.04 -2.34
N ASP A 381 -32.21 20.78 -2.02
CA ASP A 381 -31.12 19.84 -1.89
C ASP A 381 -30.63 19.44 -3.28
N ARG A 382 -29.40 19.84 -3.60
CA ARG A 382 -28.73 19.52 -4.85
C ARG A 382 -27.72 18.38 -4.73
N THR A 383 -27.73 17.69 -3.58
CA THR A 383 -26.86 16.54 -3.35
C THR A 383 -27.30 15.38 -4.26
N ASP A 384 -26.67 15.31 -5.42
CA ASP A 384 -26.95 14.24 -6.39
C ASP A 384 -25.80 13.24 -6.38
N LEU A 385 -26.09 12.05 -5.85
CA LEU A 385 -25.18 10.91 -5.83
C LEU A 385 -25.53 9.89 -6.92
N SER A 386 -26.32 10.26 -7.94
CA SER A 386 -26.75 9.34 -9.02
C SER A 386 -25.60 8.97 -9.95
N ALA A 387 -24.59 9.85 -10.09
CA ALA A 387 -23.40 9.57 -10.87
C ALA A 387 -22.59 8.40 -10.27
N ASP A 388 -21.93 7.63 -11.14
CA ASP A 388 -21.06 6.51 -10.74
C ASP A 388 -19.86 6.98 -9.93
N ALA A 389 -19.40 8.22 -10.14
CA ALA A 389 -18.32 8.84 -9.39
C ALA A 389 -18.75 10.23 -8.90
N VAL A 390 -18.58 10.48 -7.60
CA VAL A 390 -18.88 11.77 -6.96
C VAL A 390 -17.71 12.18 -6.08
N GLY A 391 -17.25 13.42 -6.22
CA GLY A 391 -16.24 14.04 -5.37
C GLY A 391 -16.77 15.24 -4.62
N PHE A 392 -16.28 15.46 -3.40
CA PHE A 392 -16.58 16.62 -2.59
C PHE A 392 -15.26 17.27 -2.16
N ASP A 393 -15.08 18.55 -2.50
CA ASP A 393 -13.99 19.35 -1.94
C ASP A 393 -14.28 19.68 -0.48
N MET A 394 -13.53 19.06 0.41
CA MET A 394 -13.67 19.24 1.85
C MET A 394 -12.71 20.27 2.45
N THR A 395 -11.88 20.93 1.64
CA THR A 395 -10.81 21.83 2.09
C THR A 395 -11.31 22.87 3.09
N ALA A 396 -12.38 23.58 2.74
CA ALA A 396 -12.96 24.63 3.60
C ALA A 396 -13.71 24.08 4.84
N ILE A 397 -14.08 22.80 4.84
CA ILE A 397 -14.85 22.16 5.89
C ILE A 397 -13.95 21.52 6.94
N LEU A 398 -12.87 20.89 6.52
CA LEU A 398 -11.99 20.14 7.42
C LEU A 398 -11.30 21.01 8.48
N ASP A 399 -11.09 22.29 8.21
CA ASP A 399 -10.38 23.19 9.11
C ASP A 399 -11.30 23.84 10.19
N ASP A 400 -12.64 23.83 10.01
CA ASP A 400 -13.61 24.30 11.01
C ASP A 400 -14.35 23.13 11.69
N PRO A 401 -13.99 22.77 12.95
CA PRO A 401 -14.62 21.66 13.68
C PRO A 401 -16.14 21.80 13.80
N ALA A 402 -16.65 23.02 13.90
CA ALA A 402 -18.08 23.24 14.07
C ALA A 402 -18.88 22.94 12.77
N VAL A 403 -18.27 23.16 11.61
CA VAL A 403 -18.86 22.89 10.28
C VAL A 403 -18.60 21.45 9.85
N ARG A 404 -17.43 20.95 10.17
CA ARG A 404 -16.93 19.64 9.73
C ARG A 404 -17.86 18.49 10.12
N THR A 405 -18.17 18.36 11.40
CA THR A 405 -18.99 17.25 11.92
C THR A 405 -20.36 17.17 11.28
N PRO A 406 -21.20 18.22 11.28
CA PRO A 406 -22.53 18.14 10.67
C PRO A 406 -22.49 17.97 9.14
N ALA A 407 -21.47 18.50 8.45
CA ALA A 407 -21.29 18.29 7.01
C ALA A 407 -20.99 16.83 6.69
N MET A 408 -20.02 16.27 7.40
CA MET A 408 -19.64 14.87 7.22
C MET A 408 -20.77 13.92 7.62
N MET A 409 -21.51 14.20 8.72
CA MET A 409 -22.68 13.41 9.11
C MET A 409 -23.69 13.33 7.95
N TYR A 410 -24.00 14.46 7.32
CA TYR A 410 -24.96 14.51 6.23
C TYR A 410 -24.45 13.77 4.98
N LEU A 411 -23.24 14.07 4.52
CA LEU A 411 -22.69 13.47 3.31
C LEU A 411 -22.53 11.95 3.47
N PHE A 412 -22.05 11.47 4.61
CA PHE A 412 -21.94 10.04 4.87
C PHE A 412 -23.30 9.35 4.93
N HIS A 413 -24.32 10.00 5.53
CA HIS A 413 -25.68 9.47 5.55
C HIS A 413 -26.22 9.29 4.12
N ARG A 414 -26.01 10.27 3.25
CA ARG A 414 -26.42 10.22 1.84
C ARG A 414 -25.67 9.12 1.06
N VAL A 415 -24.38 8.94 1.34
CA VAL A 415 -23.59 7.85 0.75
C VAL A 415 -24.12 6.49 1.19
N GLU A 416 -24.42 6.32 2.48
CA GLU A 416 -24.96 5.08 3.02
C GLU A 416 -26.31 4.67 2.39
N GLU A 417 -27.19 5.66 2.12
CA GLU A 417 -28.46 5.43 1.39
C GLU A 417 -28.25 4.84 -0.01
N ARG A 418 -27.06 5.07 -0.61
CA ARG A 418 -26.72 4.61 -1.96
C ARG A 418 -26.05 3.23 -2.01
N LEU A 419 -25.68 2.68 -0.86
CA LEU A 419 -25.06 1.35 -0.79
C LEU A 419 -26.13 0.25 -0.89
N ASP A 420 -26.32 -0.27 -2.09
CA ASP A 420 -27.34 -1.26 -2.43
C ASP A 420 -26.80 -2.68 -2.72
N GLY A 421 -25.50 -2.90 -2.42
CA GLY A 421 -24.80 -4.16 -2.71
C GLY A 421 -24.00 -4.15 -4.01
N THR A 422 -24.09 -3.08 -4.82
CA THR A 422 -23.15 -2.83 -5.91
C THR A 422 -21.78 -2.52 -5.32
N ALA A 423 -20.69 -2.90 -6.00
CA ALA A 423 -19.34 -2.53 -5.59
C ALA A 423 -19.25 -1.02 -5.32
N ALA A 424 -18.65 -0.62 -4.21
CA ALA A 424 -18.49 0.78 -3.87
C ALA A 424 -17.10 1.06 -3.28
N ILE A 425 -16.51 2.18 -3.68
CA ILE A 425 -15.21 2.65 -3.16
C ILE A 425 -15.42 4.05 -2.58
N ILE A 426 -15.16 4.19 -1.29
CA ILE A 426 -15.27 5.47 -0.61
C ILE A 426 -13.87 5.87 -0.17
N VAL A 427 -13.39 7.01 -0.66
CA VAL A 427 -12.08 7.54 -0.33
C VAL A 427 -12.21 8.76 0.55
N VAL A 428 -11.41 8.82 1.59
CA VAL A 428 -11.32 9.97 2.50
C VAL A 428 -9.87 10.43 2.51
N ASP A 429 -9.59 11.54 1.83
CA ASP A 429 -8.26 12.14 1.81
C ASP A 429 -8.11 13.16 2.93
N GLU A 430 -7.02 13.04 3.71
CA GLU A 430 -6.72 13.86 4.90
C GLU A 430 -7.85 13.91 5.96
N GLY A 431 -8.71 12.91 5.96
CA GLY A 431 -9.89 12.88 6.83
C GLY A 431 -9.61 12.64 8.32
N TRP A 432 -8.36 12.41 8.71
CA TRP A 432 -7.97 12.14 10.10
C TRP A 432 -8.39 13.27 11.04
N LYS A 433 -8.33 14.53 10.60
CA LYS A 433 -8.82 15.66 11.35
C LYS A 433 -10.33 15.58 11.68
N ALA A 434 -11.10 14.96 10.79
CA ALA A 434 -12.52 14.73 10.99
C ALA A 434 -12.80 13.59 12.00
N LEU A 435 -11.83 12.70 12.20
CA LEU A 435 -11.95 11.51 13.03
C LEU A 435 -11.66 11.74 14.52
N ASP A 436 -11.44 12.97 14.95
CA ASP A 436 -11.24 13.33 16.36
C ASP A 436 -12.57 13.56 17.12
N ASP A 437 -13.69 13.68 16.40
CA ASP A 437 -15.01 13.87 16.98
C ASP A 437 -15.62 12.52 17.41
N ASP A 438 -16.02 12.38 18.67
CA ASP A 438 -16.55 11.13 19.23
C ASP A 438 -17.85 10.66 18.55
N VAL A 439 -18.65 11.56 18.01
CA VAL A 439 -19.88 11.23 17.27
C VAL A 439 -19.48 10.57 15.95
N PHE A 440 -18.50 11.15 15.29
CA PHE A 440 -18.00 10.67 14.01
C PHE A 440 -17.23 9.35 14.15
N VAL A 441 -16.38 9.23 15.16
CA VAL A 441 -15.63 7.98 15.47
C VAL A 441 -16.56 6.79 15.65
N ARG A 442 -17.66 6.95 16.40
CA ARG A 442 -18.65 5.88 16.59
C ARG A 442 -19.30 5.49 15.27
N ARG A 443 -19.68 6.49 14.47
CA ARG A 443 -20.35 6.26 13.19
C ARG A 443 -19.44 5.58 12.15
N ILE A 444 -18.17 5.94 12.08
CA ILE A 444 -17.21 5.28 11.20
C ILE A 444 -16.98 3.82 11.59
N LYS A 445 -16.84 3.51 12.87
CA LYS A 445 -16.71 2.12 13.34
C LYS A 445 -17.90 1.24 12.97
N ASP A 446 -19.10 1.78 13.05
CA ASP A 446 -20.30 1.08 12.63
C ASP A 446 -20.40 1.00 11.11
N TRP A 447 -19.95 2.05 10.45
CA TRP A 447 -19.97 2.19 9.01
C TRP A 447 -19.02 1.20 8.31
N GLU A 448 -17.78 1.02 8.80
CA GLU A 448 -16.83 0.02 8.28
C GLU A 448 -17.43 -1.38 8.24
N LYS A 449 -18.14 -1.77 9.30
CA LYS A 449 -18.84 -3.06 9.34
C LYS A 449 -20.01 -3.15 8.37
N THR A 450 -20.75 -2.05 8.19
CA THR A 450 -21.93 -1.99 7.33
C THR A 450 -21.54 -1.95 5.86
N ILE A 451 -20.52 -1.17 5.51
CA ILE A 451 -20.00 -1.02 4.14
C ILE A 451 -19.52 -2.36 3.59
N ARG A 452 -18.73 -3.11 4.37
CA ARG A 452 -18.28 -4.44 3.99
C ARG A 452 -19.44 -5.38 3.63
N LYS A 453 -20.51 -5.39 4.45
CA LYS A 453 -21.71 -6.19 4.18
C LYS A 453 -22.47 -5.76 2.91
N ARG A 454 -22.29 -4.51 2.47
CA ARG A 454 -22.90 -3.94 1.28
C ARG A 454 -21.92 -3.87 0.10
N ASN A 455 -20.88 -4.73 0.09
CA ASN A 455 -19.88 -4.82 -0.98
C ASN A 455 -19.11 -3.53 -1.24
N GLY A 456 -18.91 -2.73 -0.19
CA GLY A 456 -18.14 -1.50 -0.25
C GLY A 456 -16.79 -1.62 0.44
N ILE A 457 -15.86 -0.74 0.06
CA ILE A 457 -14.55 -0.58 0.69
C ILE A 457 -14.29 0.89 1.00
N VAL A 458 -13.50 1.13 2.03
CA VAL A 458 -13.06 2.47 2.43
C VAL A 458 -11.56 2.60 2.27
N GLY A 459 -11.14 3.65 1.59
CA GLY A 459 -9.75 4.05 1.46
C GLY A 459 -9.45 5.30 2.27
N PHE A 460 -8.43 5.26 3.11
CA PHE A 460 -7.96 6.42 3.85
C PHE A 460 -6.60 6.84 3.30
N ALA A 461 -6.48 8.11 2.92
CA ALA A 461 -5.22 8.67 2.46
C ALA A 461 -4.74 9.77 3.40
N THR A 462 -3.42 9.84 3.65
CA THR A 462 -2.82 10.88 4.49
C THR A 462 -1.39 11.21 4.10
N GLN A 463 -0.99 12.46 4.35
CA GLN A 463 0.39 12.91 4.20
C GLN A 463 1.20 12.74 5.51
N SER A 464 0.51 12.63 6.65
CA SER A 464 1.13 12.51 7.95
C SER A 464 0.79 11.17 8.60
N ALA A 465 1.80 10.33 8.77
CA ALA A 465 1.67 9.08 9.52
C ALA A 465 1.32 9.35 10.98
N GLN A 466 1.91 10.39 11.57
CA GLN A 466 1.69 10.78 12.96
C GLN A 466 0.24 11.22 13.18
N ASP A 467 -0.32 12.12 12.35
CA ASP A 467 -1.69 12.60 12.48
C ASP A 467 -2.69 11.44 12.37
N ALA A 468 -2.40 10.47 11.49
CA ALA A 468 -3.20 9.27 11.37
C ALA A 468 -3.21 8.46 12.67
N LEU A 469 -2.05 8.24 13.29
CA LEU A 469 -1.90 7.43 14.50
C LEU A 469 -2.44 8.11 15.76
N GLU A 470 -2.41 9.44 15.81
CA GLU A 470 -2.96 10.22 16.92
C GLU A 470 -4.49 10.26 16.91
N SER A 471 -5.13 9.91 15.78
CA SER A 471 -6.59 9.91 15.70
C SER A 471 -7.21 8.79 16.56
N LYS A 472 -8.37 9.06 17.16
CA LYS A 472 -9.10 8.12 18.03
C LYS A 472 -9.55 6.82 17.32
N ILE A 473 -9.52 6.80 16.00
CA ILE A 473 -9.95 5.66 15.18
C ILE A 473 -8.79 4.93 14.50
N ALA A 474 -7.54 5.42 14.67
CA ALA A 474 -6.36 4.89 13.99
C ALA A 474 -6.24 3.38 14.07
N SER A 475 -6.34 2.81 15.28
CA SER A 475 -6.24 1.37 15.48
C SER A 475 -7.28 0.58 14.67
N ALA A 476 -8.53 1.06 14.65
CA ALA A 476 -9.61 0.39 13.92
C ALA A 476 -9.37 0.42 12.40
N ILE A 477 -8.93 1.57 11.86
CA ILE A 477 -8.64 1.70 10.42
C ILE A 477 -7.45 0.81 10.03
N ILE A 478 -6.37 0.82 10.82
CA ILE A 478 -5.17 0.04 10.54
C ILE A 478 -5.47 -1.47 10.62
N GLU A 479 -6.19 -1.91 11.65
CA GLU A 479 -6.58 -3.32 11.82
C GLU A 479 -7.55 -3.81 10.73
N GLN A 480 -8.36 -2.92 10.17
CA GLN A 480 -9.34 -3.24 9.13
C GLN A 480 -8.82 -3.01 7.71
N ALA A 481 -7.61 -2.49 7.55
CA ALA A 481 -7.00 -2.31 6.23
C ALA A 481 -6.40 -3.64 5.73
N ALA A 482 -7.01 -4.22 4.70
CA ALA A 482 -6.47 -5.39 4.01
C ALA A 482 -5.21 -5.04 3.22
N THR A 483 -5.14 -3.80 2.73
CA THR A 483 -4.02 -3.30 1.92
C THR A 483 -3.52 -1.97 2.49
N GLN A 484 -2.23 -1.88 2.73
CA GLN A 484 -1.56 -0.65 3.14
C GLN A 484 -0.53 -0.26 2.06
N ILE A 485 -0.59 0.96 1.59
CA ILE A 485 0.30 1.50 0.56
C ILE A 485 1.15 2.60 1.20
N PHE A 486 2.46 2.42 1.18
CA PHE A 486 3.42 3.37 1.74
C PHE A 486 4.27 3.98 0.62
N MET A 487 4.11 5.27 0.42
CA MET A 487 4.96 6.02 -0.50
C MET A 487 6.33 6.26 0.14
N THR A 488 7.34 6.51 -0.68
CA THR A 488 8.68 6.89 -0.21
C THR A 488 8.61 8.04 0.78
N ASN A 489 9.28 7.89 1.92
CA ASN A 489 9.38 8.92 2.95
C ASN A 489 10.75 8.90 3.65
N PRO A 490 11.74 9.67 3.18
CA PRO A 490 13.06 9.75 3.80
C PRO A 490 13.05 10.27 5.25
N ARG A 491 11.92 10.89 5.66
CA ARG A 491 11.73 11.43 7.03
C ARG A 491 10.85 10.52 7.89
N ALA A 492 10.57 9.30 7.44
CA ALA A 492 9.78 8.33 8.22
C ALA A 492 10.43 8.07 9.59
N ARG A 493 9.60 7.94 10.62
CA ARG A 493 10.02 7.62 11.99
C ARG A 493 9.67 6.19 12.31
N ALA A 494 10.60 5.45 12.90
CA ALA A 494 10.38 4.04 13.25
C ALA A 494 9.20 3.85 14.22
N GLU A 495 8.99 4.79 15.15
CA GLU A 495 7.86 4.76 16.08
C GLU A 495 6.52 4.71 15.35
N ASP A 496 6.36 5.51 14.29
CA ASP A 496 5.11 5.61 13.54
C ASP A 496 4.92 4.39 12.64
N TYR A 497 5.95 4.01 11.88
CA TYR A 497 5.82 2.98 10.86
C TYR A 497 5.91 1.56 11.43
N VAL A 498 6.86 1.29 12.32
CA VAL A 498 7.01 -0.02 12.97
C VAL A 498 6.02 -0.17 14.13
N GLY A 499 6.01 0.80 15.06
CA GLY A 499 5.15 0.75 16.24
C GLY A 499 3.67 1.00 15.94
N GLY A 500 3.38 1.95 15.02
CA GLY A 500 2.02 2.36 14.71
C GLY A 500 1.36 1.53 13.60
N PHE A 501 1.98 1.47 12.40
CA PHE A 501 1.41 0.74 11.26
C PHE A 501 1.79 -0.74 11.19
N GLY A 502 2.64 -1.23 12.11
CA GLY A 502 3.03 -2.64 12.18
C GLY A 502 3.92 -3.10 11.03
N LEU A 503 4.73 -2.19 10.47
CA LEU A 503 5.77 -2.58 9.52
C LEU A 503 6.90 -3.32 10.25
N THR A 504 7.54 -4.25 9.56
CA THR A 504 8.83 -4.78 9.99
C THR A 504 9.91 -3.71 9.88
N THR A 505 11.02 -3.87 10.59
CA THR A 505 12.17 -2.95 10.47
C THR A 505 12.66 -2.86 9.03
N HIS A 506 12.63 -3.96 8.29
CA HIS A 506 13.02 -4.01 6.89
C HIS A 506 12.04 -3.24 5.98
N GLU A 507 10.73 -3.44 6.12
CA GLU A 507 9.72 -2.67 5.39
C GLU A 507 9.85 -1.16 5.65
N TYR A 508 10.12 -0.79 6.89
CA TYR A 508 10.38 0.61 7.26
C TYR A 508 11.63 1.18 6.56
N GLU A 509 12.74 0.43 6.55
CA GLU A 509 13.95 0.85 5.84
C GLU A 509 13.72 0.99 4.34
N ILE A 510 12.94 0.11 3.72
CA ILE A 510 12.51 0.25 2.33
C ILE A 510 11.79 1.59 2.12
N VAL A 511 10.76 1.89 2.90
CA VAL A 511 9.99 3.15 2.77
C VAL A 511 10.90 4.37 2.90
N ARG A 512 11.91 4.32 3.78
CA ARG A 512 12.83 5.40 4.05
C ARG A 512 13.89 5.60 2.97
N THR A 513 14.32 4.52 2.30
CA THR A 513 15.49 4.52 1.40
C THR A 513 15.15 4.43 -0.08
N LEU A 514 13.90 4.10 -0.45
CA LEU A 514 13.49 4.12 -1.85
C LEU A 514 13.76 5.49 -2.49
N PRO A 515 14.39 5.55 -3.67
CA PRO A 515 14.63 6.81 -4.36
C PRO A 515 13.32 7.47 -4.81
N ASP A 516 13.19 8.78 -4.62
CA ASP A 516 11.98 9.54 -4.98
C ASP A 516 11.68 9.51 -6.49
N ASP A 517 12.73 9.43 -7.32
CA ASP A 517 12.63 9.39 -8.79
C ASP A 517 12.29 8.00 -9.34
N ALA A 518 12.47 6.95 -8.54
CA ALA A 518 12.17 5.57 -8.94
C ALA A 518 10.67 5.30 -9.12
N ARG A 519 9.79 6.18 -8.62
CA ARG A 519 8.32 6.02 -8.65
C ARG A 519 7.86 4.70 -8.05
N CYS A 520 8.61 4.22 -7.06
CA CYS A 520 8.32 3.00 -6.32
C CYS A 520 7.60 3.30 -5.02
N PHE A 521 6.82 2.34 -4.56
CA PHE A 521 6.15 2.37 -3.26
C PHE A 521 5.98 0.95 -2.71
N LEU A 522 5.86 0.84 -1.41
CA LEU A 522 5.63 -0.44 -0.73
C LEU A 522 4.13 -0.71 -0.63
N ILE A 523 3.72 -1.89 -1.03
CA ILE A 523 2.38 -2.44 -0.75
C ILE A 523 2.53 -3.54 0.29
N LYS A 524 1.81 -3.42 1.40
CA LYS A 524 1.60 -4.48 2.37
C LYS A 524 0.17 -4.99 2.24
N HIS A 525 0.03 -6.26 1.89
CA HIS A 525 -1.26 -6.92 1.66
C HIS A 525 -1.36 -8.17 2.54
N GLY A 526 -2.06 -8.05 3.66
CA GLY A 526 -2.05 -9.07 4.71
C GLY A 526 -0.65 -9.26 5.29
N THR A 527 -0.10 -10.47 5.13
CA THR A 527 1.26 -10.82 5.58
C THR A 527 2.33 -10.56 4.52
N ASP A 528 1.92 -10.36 3.27
CA ASP A 528 2.84 -10.18 2.16
C ASP A 528 3.17 -8.70 1.95
N SER A 529 4.40 -8.41 1.61
CA SER A 529 4.82 -7.07 1.19
C SER A 529 5.60 -7.12 -0.13
N VAL A 530 5.45 -6.09 -0.93
CA VAL A 530 6.10 -5.99 -2.23
C VAL A 530 6.39 -4.53 -2.58
N VAL A 531 7.56 -4.27 -3.13
CA VAL A 531 7.87 -2.97 -3.73
C VAL A 531 7.47 -3.00 -5.19
N VAL A 532 6.63 -2.05 -5.55
CA VAL A 532 6.12 -1.92 -6.93
C VAL A 532 6.40 -0.54 -7.49
N ARG A 533 6.39 -0.45 -8.81
CA ARG A 533 6.56 0.79 -9.57
C ARG A 533 5.30 1.11 -10.35
N LEU A 534 4.91 2.39 -10.32
CA LEU A 534 3.93 2.96 -11.25
C LEU A 534 4.66 3.88 -12.22
N ASN A 535 4.90 3.40 -13.44
CA ASN A 535 5.58 4.15 -14.48
C ASN A 535 4.57 4.68 -15.51
N LEU A 536 4.32 5.99 -15.48
CA LEU A 536 3.45 6.72 -16.42
C LEU A 536 4.25 7.70 -17.29
N SER A 537 5.57 7.52 -17.44
CA SER A 537 6.43 8.46 -18.18
C SER A 537 6.12 8.52 -19.67
N GLY A 538 5.52 7.48 -20.24
CA GLY A 538 5.05 7.44 -21.63
C GLY A 538 3.66 8.04 -21.85
N GLU A 539 2.94 8.44 -20.79
CA GLU A 539 1.53 8.82 -20.80
C GLU A 539 1.32 10.20 -20.12
N PRO A 540 1.84 11.30 -20.70
CA PRO A 540 1.78 12.63 -20.07
C PRO A 540 0.35 13.14 -19.87
N ASP A 541 -0.56 12.84 -20.78
CA ASP A 541 -1.96 13.24 -20.70
C ASP A 541 -2.65 12.54 -19.52
N LEU A 542 -2.42 11.25 -19.39
CA LEU A 542 -2.94 10.48 -18.26
C LEU A 542 -2.36 10.99 -16.93
N LEU A 543 -1.06 11.28 -16.88
CA LEU A 543 -0.42 11.83 -15.70
C LEU A 543 -1.00 13.20 -15.33
N THR A 544 -1.33 14.04 -16.30
CA THR A 544 -1.98 15.34 -16.09
C THR A 544 -3.34 15.15 -15.42
N ILE A 545 -4.18 14.26 -15.93
CA ILE A 545 -5.51 13.97 -15.37
C ILE A 545 -5.42 13.37 -13.96
N LEU A 546 -4.47 12.49 -13.70
CA LEU A 546 -4.34 11.80 -12.41
C LEU A 546 -3.65 12.63 -11.33
N SER A 547 -2.91 13.69 -11.67
CA SER A 547 -2.04 14.39 -10.72
C SER A 547 -2.72 15.45 -9.87
N GLY A 548 -3.85 16.03 -10.30
CA GLY A 548 -4.60 17.05 -9.54
C GLY A 548 -3.78 18.27 -9.10
N ARG A 549 -2.82 18.74 -9.92
CA ARG A 549 -1.98 19.88 -9.58
C ARG A 549 -2.81 21.16 -9.53
N GLU A 550 -2.59 22.02 -8.54
CA GLU A 550 -3.32 23.27 -8.35
C GLU A 550 -3.36 24.14 -9.61
N ARG A 551 -2.22 24.27 -10.33
CA ARG A 551 -2.16 25.01 -11.60
C ARG A 551 -3.13 24.43 -12.63
N THR A 552 -3.18 23.10 -12.77
CA THR A 552 -4.03 22.41 -13.74
C THR A 552 -5.49 22.50 -13.35
N VAL A 553 -5.80 22.44 -12.05
CA VAL A 553 -7.16 22.62 -11.53
C VAL A 553 -7.68 24.04 -11.77
N ARG A 554 -6.84 25.07 -11.58
CA ARG A 554 -7.21 26.46 -11.91
C ARG A 554 -7.45 26.65 -13.41
N LEU A 555 -6.63 26.00 -14.25
CA LEU A 555 -6.82 26.01 -15.70
C LEU A 555 -8.13 25.33 -16.11
N LEU A 556 -8.45 24.20 -15.45
CA LEU A 556 -9.72 23.50 -15.63
C LEU A 556 -10.91 24.42 -15.32
N ASP A 557 -10.88 25.15 -14.18
CA ASP A 557 -11.96 26.09 -13.82
C ASP A 557 -12.19 27.12 -14.93
N GLN A 558 -11.12 27.74 -15.46
CA GLN A 558 -11.20 28.72 -16.56
C GLN A 558 -11.79 28.11 -17.84
N ILE A 559 -11.34 26.91 -18.21
CA ILE A 559 -11.82 26.25 -19.42
C ILE A 559 -13.30 25.88 -19.28
N ARG A 560 -13.72 25.37 -18.12
CA ARG A 560 -15.11 25.00 -17.87
C ARG A 560 -16.06 26.21 -17.84
N ASP A 561 -15.60 27.34 -17.37
CA ASP A 561 -16.38 28.59 -17.44
C ASP A 561 -16.68 28.98 -18.91
N ASP A 562 -15.79 28.62 -19.85
CA ASP A 562 -15.94 28.92 -21.27
C ASP A 562 -16.77 27.87 -22.04
N VAL A 563 -16.59 26.57 -21.74
CA VAL A 563 -17.14 25.47 -22.56
C VAL A 563 -18.11 24.55 -21.86
N GLY A 564 -18.28 24.70 -20.53
CA GLY A 564 -19.18 23.86 -19.72
C GLY A 564 -18.48 22.65 -19.09
N ASP A 565 -19.30 21.78 -18.50
CA ASP A 565 -18.84 20.68 -17.63
C ASP A 565 -18.59 19.36 -18.36
N ASP A 566 -18.96 19.24 -19.64
CA ASP A 566 -18.78 18.00 -20.39
C ASP A 566 -17.28 17.71 -20.62
N PRO A 567 -16.75 16.56 -20.19
CA PRO A 567 -15.34 16.23 -20.40
C PRO A 567 -14.95 16.16 -21.89
N ILE A 568 -15.86 15.89 -22.79
CA ILE A 568 -15.59 15.88 -24.23
C ILE A 568 -15.16 17.28 -24.72
N ASP A 569 -15.71 18.36 -24.13
CA ASP A 569 -15.45 19.73 -24.54
C ASP A 569 -14.22 20.33 -23.85
N TRP A 570 -14.02 20.09 -22.56
CA TRP A 570 -12.94 20.72 -21.79
C TRP A 570 -11.63 19.94 -21.80
N MET A 571 -11.65 18.58 -21.83
CA MET A 571 -10.45 17.76 -21.66
C MET A 571 -9.40 17.96 -22.78
N PRO A 572 -9.77 17.99 -24.08
CA PRO A 572 -8.79 18.26 -25.14
C PRO A 572 -8.11 19.62 -24.95
N ARG A 573 -8.88 20.66 -24.60
CA ARG A 573 -8.33 22.01 -24.39
C ARG A 573 -7.41 22.10 -23.18
N LEU A 574 -7.71 21.32 -22.15
CA LEU A 574 -6.86 21.23 -20.96
C LEU A 574 -5.52 20.58 -21.30
N LEU A 575 -5.54 19.45 -22.00
CA LEU A 575 -4.34 18.68 -22.36
C LEU A 575 -3.41 19.44 -23.32
N GLU A 576 -3.97 20.28 -24.18
CA GLU A 576 -3.17 21.17 -25.07
C GLU A 576 -2.44 22.28 -24.28
N ARG A 577 -2.92 22.69 -23.10
CA ARG A 577 -2.42 23.86 -22.36
C ARG A 577 -1.69 23.50 -21.06
N ALA A 578 -1.82 22.27 -20.57
CA ALA A 578 -1.21 21.79 -19.32
C ALA A 578 0.26 21.42 -19.49
#